data_efa362eebb0ec23abd40acaf6ed1be75
#
_entry.id   efa362eebb0ec23abd40acaf6ed1be75
#
_cell.length_a   1.000
_cell.length_b   1.000
_cell.length_c   1.000
_cell.angle_alpha   90.00
_cell.angle_beta   90.00
_cell.angle_gamma   90.00
#
_symmetry.space_group_name_H-M   'P 1'
#
loop_
_entity.id
_entity.type
_entity.pdbx_description
1 polymer ?
#
loop_
_entity_poly.entity_id
_entity_poly.type
_entity_poly.pdbx_seq_one_letter_code
_entity_poly.pdbx_strand_id
1 'polypeptide(L)'
;ALVFFIRPLNIVFGTMNSDLSFKQKMLLAWLAPRGIVAAAVASYFAIELEKNGIDGAQLRAMVFLLIAVTVLSAGLTGSFVANLLGLKRKSDQGWIILGANAVARALAKLMKSNNEEVILIDENPSLCRMAEKEELKVIYGNGLEENILLRAEVDLRKGAIGLSENEEVNMLFARRTKEVGKVPRTYISIKRDDEGVTADMVDEVGAIIPFARAIDLEKWSLWVRKEQIETKELIYDNKEEITAENAFDKETEGLILPLTFLHHTTLIPIGHNSSIKKDDKVGCLVRSEKLEQFHDWLSQSPFSISS
;
A
#
# COMPACT_ATOMS: atom_id res chain seq x y z
N ALA A 1 -41.09 3.82 -4.13
CA ALA A 1 -41.47 3.02 -2.95
C ALA A 1 -40.62 1.75 -2.84
N LEU A 2 -40.54 0.87 -3.86
CA LEU A 2 -39.86 -0.45 -3.82
C LEU A 2 -38.38 -0.38 -3.45
N VAL A 3 -37.63 0.60 -3.96
CA VAL A 3 -36.19 0.73 -3.76
C VAL A 3 -35.86 1.32 -2.38
N PHE A 4 -36.66 2.28 -1.91
CA PHE A 4 -36.36 3.06 -0.73
C PHE A 4 -36.99 2.55 0.56
N PHE A 5 -38.05 1.70 0.44
CA PHE A 5 -38.78 1.20 1.62
C PHE A 5 -38.70 -0.32 1.75
N ILE A 6 -39.12 -1.05 0.72
CA ILE A 6 -39.29 -2.52 0.80
C ILE A 6 -37.89 -3.20 0.88
N ARG A 7 -36.92 -2.72 0.13
CA ARG A 7 -35.58 -3.31 0.13
C ARG A 7 -34.78 -3.11 1.43
N PRO A 8 -34.67 -1.90 1.97
CA PRO A 8 -34.02 -1.72 3.25
C PRO A 8 -34.65 -2.61 4.33
N LEU A 9 -35.98 -2.74 4.32
CA LEU A 9 -36.72 -3.59 5.25
C LEU A 9 -36.29 -5.06 5.11
N ASN A 10 -36.32 -5.60 3.87
CA ASN A 10 -35.89 -6.97 3.60
C ASN A 10 -34.46 -7.25 3.97
N ILE A 11 -33.53 -6.31 3.70
CA ILE A 11 -32.13 -6.47 4.07
C ILE A 11 -31.98 -6.43 5.59
N VAL A 12 -32.64 -5.52 6.31
CA VAL A 12 -32.59 -5.46 7.77
C VAL A 12 -33.12 -6.77 8.37
N PHE A 13 -34.24 -7.28 7.91
CA PHE A 13 -34.78 -8.57 8.39
C PHE A 13 -33.87 -9.76 8.02
N GLY A 14 -33.38 -9.83 6.78
CA GLY A 14 -32.52 -10.90 6.31
C GLY A 14 -31.14 -10.92 6.95
N THR A 15 -30.68 -9.79 7.51
CA THR A 15 -29.37 -9.65 8.15
C THR A 15 -29.45 -9.42 9.65
N MET A 16 -30.59 -9.71 10.30
CA MET A 16 -30.75 -9.47 11.75
C MET A 16 -29.72 -10.24 12.60
N ASN A 17 -29.36 -11.44 12.19
CA ASN A 17 -28.38 -12.30 12.90
C ASN A 17 -26.95 -12.20 12.32
N SER A 18 -26.64 -11.17 11.55
CA SER A 18 -25.32 -10.97 10.98
C SER A 18 -24.54 -9.88 11.72
N ASP A 19 -23.21 -10.01 11.80
CA ASP A 19 -22.30 -9.00 12.38
C ASP A 19 -22.13 -7.74 11.51
N LEU A 20 -22.99 -7.55 10.51
CA LEU A 20 -22.92 -6.40 9.61
C LEU A 20 -23.37 -5.12 10.31
N SER A 21 -22.54 -4.08 10.20
CA SER A 21 -22.89 -2.74 10.68
C SER A 21 -24.08 -2.15 9.91
N PHE A 22 -24.80 -1.22 10.52
CA PHE A 22 -25.91 -0.54 9.87
C PHE A 22 -25.54 0.09 8.52
N LYS A 23 -24.34 0.67 8.43
CA LYS A 23 -23.82 1.25 7.19
C LYS A 23 -23.63 0.21 6.09
N GLN A 24 -23.13 -0.98 6.43
CA GLN A 24 -22.99 -2.10 5.49
C GLN A 24 -24.36 -2.61 5.02
N LYS A 25 -25.35 -2.69 5.92
CA LYS A 25 -26.73 -3.04 5.57
C LYS A 25 -27.35 -2.03 4.61
N MET A 26 -27.09 -0.73 4.80
CA MET A 26 -27.53 0.32 3.88
C MET A 26 -26.86 0.21 2.50
N LEU A 27 -25.57 -0.08 2.43
CA LEU A 27 -24.88 -0.31 1.17
C LEU A 27 -25.44 -1.54 0.43
N LEU A 28 -25.68 -2.64 1.15
CA LEU A 28 -26.32 -3.84 0.60
C LEU A 28 -27.72 -3.53 0.05
N ALA A 29 -28.52 -2.73 0.77
CA ALA A 29 -29.84 -2.32 0.32
C ALA A 29 -29.78 -1.50 -0.98
N TRP A 30 -28.75 -0.69 -1.16
CA TRP A 30 -28.52 0.07 -2.38
C TRP A 30 -28.05 -0.81 -3.54
N LEU A 31 -27.09 -1.70 -3.32
CA LEU A 31 -26.47 -2.54 -4.34
C LEU A 31 -27.30 -3.76 -4.72
N ALA A 32 -28.26 -4.22 -3.88
CA ALA A 32 -28.99 -5.47 -4.06
C ALA A 32 -29.52 -5.62 -5.50
N PRO A 33 -29.00 -6.57 -6.30
CA PRO A 33 -29.38 -6.71 -7.71
C PRO A 33 -30.83 -7.15 -7.82
N ARG A 34 -31.52 -6.66 -8.84
CA ARG A 34 -32.83 -7.18 -9.21
C ARG A 34 -32.63 -8.40 -10.07
N GLY A 35 -33.12 -9.53 -9.56
CA GLY A 35 -32.73 -10.83 -10.06
C GLY A 35 -33.44 -11.25 -11.34
N ILE A 36 -32.88 -12.27 -11.94
CA ILE A 36 -33.38 -13.06 -13.06
C ILE A 36 -34.84 -13.54 -12.82
N VAL A 37 -35.20 -13.80 -11.54
CA VAL A 37 -36.54 -14.22 -11.14
C VAL A 37 -37.62 -13.19 -11.55
N ALA A 38 -37.36 -11.89 -11.34
CA ALA A 38 -38.33 -10.86 -11.74
C ALA A 38 -38.52 -10.80 -13.27
N ALA A 39 -37.43 -10.99 -14.03
CA ALA A 39 -37.48 -11.06 -15.49
C ALA A 39 -38.23 -12.31 -15.97
N ALA A 40 -37.94 -13.47 -15.34
CA ALA A 40 -38.61 -14.73 -15.69
C ALA A 40 -40.13 -14.68 -15.40
N VAL A 41 -40.53 -14.19 -14.22
CA VAL A 41 -41.92 -14.03 -13.82
C VAL A 41 -42.65 -13.05 -14.75
N ALA A 42 -42.02 -11.88 -15.05
CA ALA A 42 -42.63 -10.93 -15.99
C ALA A 42 -42.81 -11.51 -17.40
N SER A 43 -41.85 -12.30 -17.89
CA SER A 43 -41.93 -12.97 -19.18
C SER A 43 -43.04 -14.00 -19.19
N TYR A 44 -43.19 -14.78 -18.11
CA TYR A 44 -44.27 -15.77 -17.98
C TYR A 44 -45.65 -15.09 -17.99
N PHE A 45 -45.84 -14.06 -17.17
CA PHE A 45 -47.12 -13.31 -17.15
C PHE A 45 -47.40 -12.59 -18.47
N ALA A 46 -46.39 -12.09 -19.17
CA ALA A 46 -46.56 -11.47 -20.46
C ALA A 46 -47.15 -12.47 -21.49
N ILE A 47 -46.62 -13.71 -21.51
CA ILE A 47 -47.13 -14.77 -22.38
C ILE A 47 -48.57 -15.13 -22.01
N GLU A 48 -48.91 -15.18 -20.73
CA GLU A 48 -50.25 -15.53 -20.28
C GLU A 48 -51.28 -14.42 -20.61
N LEU A 49 -50.87 -13.15 -20.54
CA LEU A 49 -51.68 -12.00 -20.97
C LEU A 49 -51.95 -12.03 -22.49
N GLU A 50 -50.93 -12.34 -23.29
CA GLU A 50 -51.03 -12.45 -24.75
C GLU A 50 -52.06 -13.54 -25.18
N LYS A 51 -52.12 -14.67 -24.47
CA LYS A 51 -53.12 -15.72 -24.68
C LYS A 51 -54.53 -15.24 -24.42
N ASN A 52 -54.69 -14.27 -23.54
CA ASN A 52 -56.00 -13.68 -23.20
C ASN A 52 -56.32 -12.40 -24.01
N GLY A 53 -55.60 -12.12 -25.10
CA GLY A 53 -55.80 -10.98 -25.97
C GLY A 53 -55.36 -9.62 -25.40
N ILE A 54 -54.54 -9.62 -24.34
CA ILE A 54 -53.98 -8.41 -23.71
C ILE A 54 -52.50 -8.28 -24.11
N ASP A 55 -52.06 -7.07 -24.44
CA ASP A 55 -50.68 -6.82 -24.82
C ASP A 55 -49.71 -7.05 -23.64
N GLY A 56 -49.05 -8.22 -23.60
CA GLY A 56 -48.06 -8.59 -22.61
C GLY A 56 -46.68 -8.01 -22.90
N ALA A 57 -46.42 -7.53 -24.12
CA ALA A 57 -45.10 -7.01 -24.51
C ALA A 57 -44.75 -5.74 -23.73
N GLN A 58 -45.73 -4.89 -23.43
CA GLN A 58 -45.51 -3.68 -22.62
C GLN A 58 -45.06 -4.02 -21.20
N LEU A 59 -45.70 -5.00 -20.55
CA LEU A 59 -45.30 -5.45 -19.20
C LEU A 59 -43.88 -5.95 -19.20
N ARG A 60 -43.51 -6.80 -20.16
CA ARG A 60 -42.14 -7.33 -20.32
C ARG A 60 -41.16 -6.20 -20.53
N ALA A 61 -41.40 -5.29 -21.46
CA ALA A 61 -40.52 -4.14 -21.75
C ALA A 61 -40.32 -3.24 -20.52
N MET A 62 -41.38 -2.93 -19.78
CA MET A 62 -41.29 -2.10 -18.57
C MET A 62 -40.43 -2.75 -17.46
N VAL A 63 -40.59 -4.07 -17.24
CA VAL A 63 -39.82 -4.79 -16.22
C VAL A 63 -38.35 -4.87 -16.61
N PHE A 64 -38.04 -5.20 -17.88
CA PHE A 64 -36.65 -5.23 -18.34
C PHE A 64 -36.00 -3.84 -18.30
N LEU A 65 -36.69 -2.78 -18.70
CA LEU A 65 -36.22 -1.41 -18.60
C LEU A 65 -35.92 -1.03 -17.12
N LEU A 66 -36.82 -1.38 -16.21
CA LEU A 66 -36.68 -1.12 -14.79
C LEU A 66 -35.44 -1.86 -14.20
N ILE A 67 -35.23 -3.13 -14.63
CA ILE A 67 -34.05 -3.91 -14.24
C ILE A 67 -32.77 -3.21 -14.77
N ALA A 68 -32.74 -2.88 -16.07
CA ALA A 68 -31.58 -2.23 -16.70
C ALA A 68 -31.22 -0.91 -16.01
N VAL A 69 -32.18 -0.01 -15.81
CA VAL A 69 -31.98 1.29 -15.15
C VAL A 69 -31.47 1.11 -13.73
N THR A 70 -32.03 0.17 -12.98
CA THR A 70 -31.64 -0.01 -11.58
C THR A 70 -30.28 -0.71 -11.41
N VAL A 71 -29.90 -1.62 -12.32
CA VAL A 71 -28.58 -2.26 -12.33
C VAL A 71 -27.51 -1.23 -12.73
N LEU A 72 -27.77 -0.46 -13.79
CA LEU A 72 -26.86 0.60 -14.22
C LEU A 72 -26.68 1.68 -13.14
N SER A 73 -27.78 2.14 -12.52
CA SER A 73 -27.69 3.13 -11.44
C SER A 73 -26.92 2.61 -10.23
N ALA A 74 -27.17 1.38 -9.80
CA ALA A 74 -26.44 0.77 -8.69
C ALA A 74 -24.95 0.57 -9.02
N GLY A 75 -24.62 0.12 -10.24
CA GLY A 75 -23.24 -0.05 -10.71
C GLY A 75 -22.47 1.27 -10.76
N LEU A 76 -23.07 2.30 -11.35
CA LEU A 76 -22.42 3.61 -11.49
C LEU A 76 -22.29 4.37 -10.16
N THR A 77 -23.28 4.22 -9.27
CA THR A 77 -23.31 4.99 -8.01
C THR A 77 -22.79 4.21 -6.80
N GLY A 78 -22.60 2.89 -6.92
CA GLY A 78 -22.19 2.03 -5.79
C GLY A 78 -20.93 2.50 -5.08
N SER A 79 -19.89 2.87 -5.84
CA SER A 79 -18.63 3.41 -5.28
C SER A 79 -18.83 4.75 -4.58
N PHE A 80 -19.68 5.62 -5.13
CA PHE A 80 -20.01 6.91 -4.52
C PHE A 80 -20.76 6.72 -3.21
N VAL A 81 -21.77 5.84 -3.18
CA VAL A 81 -22.55 5.53 -1.98
C VAL A 81 -21.68 4.86 -0.91
N ALA A 82 -20.79 3.94 -1.29
CA ALA A 82 -19.83 3.33 -0.38
C ALA A 82 -18.91 4.37 0.26
N ASN A 83 -18.46 5.35 -0.51
CA ASN A 83 -17.62 6.46 -0.01
C ASN A 83 -18.42 7.37 0.93
N LEU A 84 -19.67 7.73 0.59
CA LEU A 84 -20.55 8.55 1.41
C LEU A 84 -20.87 7.90 2.77
N LEU A 85 -21.05 6.58 2.78
CA LEU A 85 -21.24 5.79 4.01
C LEU A 85 -19.95 5.56 4.82
N GLY A 86 -18.80 5.98 4.29
CA GLY A 86 -17.49 5.76 4.92
C GLY A 86 -17.07 4.29 4.94
N LEU A 87 -17.60 3.49 3.99
CA LEU A 87 -17.29 2.06 3.84
C LEU A 87 -16.17 1.80 2.84
N LYS A 88 -15.73 2.82 2.10
CA LYS A 88 -14.56 2.70 1.24
C LYS A 88 -13.34 2.58 2.14
N ARG A 89 -12.69 1.42 2.11
CA ARG A 89 -11.42 1.23 2.81
C ARG A 89 -10.42 2.24 2.24
N LYS A 90 -9.79 3.00 3.11
CA LYS A 90 -8.71 3.89 2.70
C LYS A 90 -7.46 3.03 2.50
N SER A 91 -6.81 3.14 1.35
CA SER A 91 -5.46 2.61 1.15
C SER A 91 -4.47 3.49 1.92
N ASP A 92 -4.45 3.35 3.24
CA ASP A 92 -3.63 4.18 4.13
C ASP A 92 -3.20 3.41 5.39
N GLN A 93 -3.17 2.08 5.31
CA GLN A 93 -2.86 1.22 6.46
C GLN A 93 -1.44 0.64 6.33
N GLY A 94 -0.44 1.50 6.53
CA GLY A 94 0.93 1.05 6.65
C GLY A 94 1.56 0.54 5.34
N TRP A 95 2.59 -0.27 5.45
CA TRP A 95 3.52 -0.62 4.38
C TRP A 95 3.68 -2.14 4.24
N ILE A 96 3.91 -2.61 3.01
CA ILE A 96 4.42 -3.96 2.78
C ILE A 96 5.85 -3.88 2.25
N ILE A 97 6.71 -4.77 2.73
CA ILE A 97 8.11 -4.85 2.33
C ILE A 97 8.40 -6.26 1.83
N LEU A 98 8.87 -6.37 0.60
CA LEU A 98 9.41 -7.62 0.08
C LEU A 98 10.85 -7.78 0.56
N GLY A 99 11.13 -8.88 1.24
CA GLY A 99 12.38 -9.16 1.91
C GLY A 99 12.29 -8.94 3.43
N ALA A 100 12.91 -9.86 4.20
CA ALA A 100 13.07 -9.77 5.64
C ALA A 100 14.55 -9.76 6.06
N ASN A 101 15.44 -9.26 5.16
CA ASN A 101 16.85 -9.06 5.46
C ASN A 101 17.05 -8.02 6.58
N ALA A 102 18.28 -7.84 7.01
CA ALA A 102 18.58 -7.01 8.18
C ALA A 102 18.21 -5.52 7.98
N VAL A 103 18.38 -4.97 6.76
CA VAL A 103 17.99 -3.59 6.44
C VAL A 103 16.47 -3.45 6.42
N ALA A 104 15.74 -4.40 5.82
CA ALA A 104 14.29 -4.40 5.80
C ALA A 104 13.70 -4.44 7.22
N ARG A 105 14.27 -5.27 8.12
CA ARG A 105 13.87 -5.33 9.52
C ARG A 105 14.20 -4.04 10.28
N ALA A 106 15.38 -3.42 10.02
CA ALA A 106 15.73 -2.13 10.63
C ALA A 106 14.75 -1.02 10.20
N LEU A 107 14.41 -0.96 8.90
CA LEU A 107 13.39 -0.05 8.38
C LEU A 107 12.02 -0.31 9.04
N ALA A 108 11.60 -1.57 9.11
CA ALA A 108 10.32 -1.96 9.71
C ALA A 108 10.24 -1.58 11.21
N LYS A 109 11.33 -1.74 11.97
CA LYS A 109 11.42 -1.30 13.37
C LYS A 109 11.26 0.20 13.51
N LEU A 110 11.97 0.96 12.68
CA LEU A 110 11.92 2.43 12.71
C LEU A 110 10.52 2.93 12.32
N MET A 111 9.87 2.30 11.37
CA MET A 111 8.48 2.61 11.00
C MET A 111 7.50 2.24 12.12
N LYS A 112 7.66 1.05 12.73
CA LYS A 112 6.82 0.58 13.83
C LYS A 112 6.93 1.49 15.07
N SER A 113 8.13 1.98 15.40
CA SER A 113 8.33 2.92 16.52
C SER A 113 7.62 4.26 16.31
N ASN A 114 7.31 4.61 15.07
CA ASN A 114 6.52 5.78 14.69
C ASN A 114 5.04 5.44 14.40
N ASN A 115 4.53 4.33 14.97
CA ASN A 115 3.14 3.87 14.83
C ASN A 115 2.72 3.52 13.39
N GLU A 116 3.65 3.22 12.49
CA GLU A 116 3.34 2.72 11.17
C GLU A 116 3.21 1.19 11.19
N GLU A 117 2.15 0.68 10.59
CA GLU A 117 2.01 -0.75 10.40
C GLU A 117 2.91 -1.21 9.25
N VAL A 118 3.70 -2.27 9.49
CA VAL A 118 4.57 -2.86 8.46
C VAL A 118 4.38 -4.36 8.43
N ILE A 119 4.24 -4.91 7.23
CA ILE A 119 4.25 -6.35 6.98
C ILE A 119 5.43 -6.69 6.07
N LEU A 120 6.29 -7.59 6.53
CA LEU A 120 7.37 -8.15 5.73
C LEU A 120 6.85 -9.39 4.98
N ILE A 121 7.36 -9.64 3.78
CA ILE A 121 7.09 -10.87 3.01
C ILE A 121 8.43 -11.46 2.57
N ASP A 122 8.69 -12.72 2.88
CA ASP A 122 9.93 -13.39 2.50
C ASP A 122 9.70 -14.90 2.30
N GLU A 123 10.44 -15.51 1.37
CA GLU A 123 10.42 -16.95 1.13
C GLU A 123 11.43 -17.71 2.01
N ASN A 124 12.33 -17.00 2.68
CA ASN A 124 13.35 -17.61 3.53
C ASN A 124 12.82 -17.80 4.95
N PRO A 125 12.60 -19.07 5.40
CA PRO A 125 12.07 -19.33 6.72
C PRO A 125 12.95 -18.83 7.86
N SER A 126 14.27 -18.72 7.62
CA SER A 126 15.21 -18.24 8.64
C SER A 126 15.07 -16.73 8.84
N LEU A 127 14.91 -15.95 7.74
CA LEU A 127 14.68 -14.50 7.82
C LEU A 127 13.30 -14.20 8.44
N CYS A 128 12.27 -14.98 8.09
CA CYS A 128 10.96 -14.85 8.71
C CYS A 128 11.02 -15.08 10.24
N ARG A 129 11.70 -16.15 10.68
CA ARG A 129 11.89 -16.40 12.12
C ARG A 129 12.67 -15.30 12.84
N MET A 130 13.64 -14.67 12.16
CA MET A 130 14.34 -13.51 12.72
C MET A 130 13.41 -12.31 12.88
N ALA A 131 12.58 -12.03 11.88
CA ALA A 131 11.58 -10.97 11.95
C ALA A 131 10.55 -11.19 13.07
N GLU A 132 10.06 -12.43 13.21
CA GLU A 132 9.14 -12.80 14.32
C GLU A 132 9.78 -12.61 15.70
N LYS A 133 11.05 -13.01 15.89
CA LYS A 133 11.79 -12.77 17.15
C LYS A 133 11.94 -11.29 17.48
N GLU A 134 11.97 -10.45 16.46
CA GLU A 134 12.00 -8.98 16.57
C GLU A 134 10.60 -8.35 16.66
N GLU A 135 9.57 -9.18 16.89
CA GLU A 135 8.15 -8.77 17.00
C GLU A 135 7.63 -8.01 15.76
N LEU A 136 8.17 -8.31 14.59
CA LEU A 136 7.70 -7.77 13.31
C LEU A 136 6.67 -8.70 12.68
N LYS A 137 5.64 -8.14 12.07
CA LYS A 137 4.68 -8.93 11.27
C LYS A 137 5.36 -9.42 10.00
N VAL A 138 5.36 -10.72 9.77
CA VAL A 138 5.94 -11.32 8.57
C VAL A 138 5.02 -12.40 8.00
N ILE A 139 4.96 -12.48 6.68
CA ILE A 139 4.26 -13.52 5.93
C ILE A 139 5.31 -14.32 5.18
N TYR A 140 5.39 -15.63 5.49
CA TYR A 140 6.19 -16.57 4.73
C TYR A 140 5.50 -16.88 3.40
N GLY A 141 6.21 -16.66 2.28
CA GLY A 141 5.74 -16.96 0.94
C GLY A 141 6.32 -16.05 -0.14
N ASN A 142 5.98 -16.37 -1.39
CA ASN A 142 6.39 -15.59 -2.54
C ASN A 142 5.56 -14.31 -2.66
N GLY A 143 6.21 -13.16 -2.52
CA GLY A 143 5.56 -11.85 -2.61
C GLY A 143 5.02 -11.48 -4.00
N LEU A 144 5.29 -12.29 -5.04
CA LEU A 144 4.71 -12.11 -6.37
C LEU A 144 3.36 -12.85 -6.53
N GLU A 145 3.04 -13.77 -5.61
CA GLU A 145 1.78 -14.51 -5.62
C GLU A 145 0.62 -13.66 -5.09
N GLU A 146 -0.48 -13.68 -5.82
CA GLU A 146 -1.67 -12.90 -5.47
C GLU A 146 -2.27 -13.27 -4.11
N ASN A 147 -2.31 -14.57 -3.76
CA ASN A 147 -2.78 -15.05 -2.48
C ASN A 147 -1.95 -14.52 -1.30
N ILE A 148 -0.63 -14.37 -1.46
CA ILE A 148 0.27 -13.79 -0.45
C ILE A 148 0.03 -12.28 -0.32
N LEU A 149 -0.10 -11.58 -1.45
CA LEU A 149 -0.42 -10.15 -1.47
C LEU A 149 -1.79 -9.86 -0.82
N LEU A 150 -2.80 -10.69 -1.09
CA LEU A 150 -4.12 -10.55 -0.46
C LEU A 150 -4.05 -10.83 1.06
N ARG A 151 -3.27 -11.81 1.51
CA ARG A 151 -3.01 -12.04 2.95
C ARG A 151 -2.30 -10.87 3.61
N ALA A 152 -1.45 -10.15 2.87
CA ALA A 152 -0.81 -8.92 3.33
C ALA A 152 -1.74 -7.69 3.24
N GLU A 153 -3.01 -7.90 2.83
CA GLU A 153 -4.00 -6.84 2.65
C GLU A 153 -3.47 -5.71 1.75
N VAL A 154 -2.88 -6.09 0.61
CA VAL A 154 -2.20 -5.17 -0.31
C VAL A 154 -3.09 -4.01 -0.76
N ASP A 155 -4.39 -4.22 -0.88
CA ASP A 155 -5.40 -3.23 -1.26
C ASP A 155 -5.61 -2.11 -0.22
N LEU A 156 -5.14 -2.33 1.01
CA LEU A 156 -5.24 -1.36 2.10
C LEU A 156 -3.93 -0.60 2.34
N ARG A 157 -2.83 -1.03 1.74
CA ARG A 157 -1.49 -0.48 2.01
C ARG A 157 -1.29 0.87 1.31
N LYS A 158 -0.65 1.81 2.02
CA LYS A 158 -0.26 3.11 1.47
C LYS A 158 1.01 3.03 0.62
N GLY A 159 1.77 1.95 0.76
CA GLY A 159 2.97 1.75 -0.05
C GLY A 159 3.53 0.33 0.01
N ALA A 160 4.37 0.03 -0.99
CA ALA A 160 5.11 -1.23 -1.13
C ALA A 160 6.58 -0.96 -1.41
N ILE A 161 7.48 -1.72 -0.79
CA ILE A 161 8.91 -1.53 -0.88
C ILE A 161 9.56 -2.87 -1.25
N GLY A 162 10.22 -2.93 -2.39
CA GLY A 162 11.04 -4.08 -2.80
C GLY A 162 12.45 -3.97 -2.23
N LEU A 163 12.78 -4.80 -1.26
CA LEU A 163 14.08 -4.88 -0.59
C LEU A 163 14.64 -6.31 -0.62
N SER A 164 14.30 -7.11 -1.63
CA SER A 164 15.02 -8.37 -1.86
C SER A 164 16.39 -8.09 -2.49
N GLU A 165 17.30 -9.07 -2.45
CA GLU A 165 18.62 -8.96 -3.05
C GLU A 165 18.58 -8.98 -4.60
N ASN A 166 17.43 -9.36 -5.18
CA ASN A 166 17.21 -9.40 -6.62
C ASN A 166 16.35 -8.21 -7.07
N GLU A 167 16.93 -7.35 -7.90
CA GLU A 167 16.34 -6.10 -8.38
C GLU A 167 15.14 -6.33 -9.30
N GLU A 168 15.22 -7.35 -10.16
CA GLU A 168 14.16 -7.69 -11.08
C GLU A 168 12.92 -8.19 -10.31
N VAL A 169 13.15 -8.95 -9.23
CA VAL A 169 12.07 -9.37 -8.32
C VAL A 169 11.46 -8.18 -7.60
N ASN A 170 12.27 -7.20 -7.18
CA ASN A 170 11.77 -5.96 -6.59
C ASN A 170 10.90 -5.16 -7.58
N MET A 171 11.30 -5.10 -8.85
CA MET A 171 10.55 -4.45 -9.92
C MET A 171 9.23 -5.18 -10.21
N LEU A 172 9.26 -6.51 -10.31
CA LEU A 172 8.06 -7.33 -10.49
C LEU A 172 7.09 -7.16 -9.31
N PHE A 173 7.59 -7.13 -8.09
CA PHE A 173 6.79 -6.90 -6.89
C PHE A 173 6.09 -5.54 -6.93
N ALA A 174 6.80 -4.47 -7.30
CA ALA A 174 6.21 -3.14 -7.43
C ALA A 174 5.09 -3.10 -8.49
N ARG A 175 5.28 -3.75 -9.65
CA ARG A 175 4.23 -3.90 -10.67
C ARG A 175 3.04 -4.69 -10.12
N ARG A 176 3.31 -5.83 -9.49
CA ARG A 176 2.27 -6.74 -9.00
C ARG A 176 1.41 -6.10 -7.90
N THR A 177 2.02 -5.33 -6.99
CA THR A 177 1.29 -4.60 -5.95
C THR A 177 0.41 -3.49 -6.51
N LYS A 178 0.82 -2.84 -7.60
CA LYS A 178 -0.01 -1.88 -8.33
C LYS A 178 -1.18 -2.56 -9.05
N GLU A 179 -0.95 -3.71 -9.65
CA GLU A 179 -2.01 -4.47 -10.36
C GLU A 179 -3.07 -5.00 -9.40
N VAL A 180 -2.65 -5.71 -8.34
CA VAL A 180 -3.54 -6.41 -7.41
C VAL A 180 -4.16 -5.45 -6.40
N GLY A 181 -3.35 -4.62 -5.75
CA GLY A 181 -3.76 -3.76 -4.63
C GLY A 181 -3.97 -2.31 -4.99
N LYS A 182 -3.60 -1.88 -6.20
CA LYS A 182 -3.57 -0.46 -6.63
C LYS A 182 -2.81 0.41 -5.63
N VAL A 183 -1.70 -0.13 -5.11
CA VAL A 183 -0.86 0.55 -4.12
C VAL A 183 -0.35 1.87 -4.70
N PRO A 184 -0.56 3.01 -4.01
CA PRO A 184 -0.28 4.33 -4.58
C PRO A 184 1.22 4.67 -4.66
N ARG A 185 2.04 4.09 -3.78
CA ARG A 185 3.47 4.38 -3.70
C ARG A 185 4.27 3.08 -3.71
N THR A 186 5.24 2.99 -4.61
CA THR A 186 6.12 1.81 -4.69
C THR A 186 7.57 2.25 -4.70
N TYR A 187 8.41 1.51 -3.97
CA TYR A 187 9.84 1.72 -3.90
C TYR A 187 10.56 0.46 -4.36
N ILE A 188 11.64 0.63 -5.12
CA ILE A 188 12.46 -0.46 -5.66
C ILE A 188 13.91 -0.19 -5.28
N SER A 189 14.48 -1.05 -4.42
CA SER A 189 15.93 -1.02 -4.16
C SER A 189 16.65 -1.60 -5.37
N ILE A 190 17.62 -0.85 -5.86
CA ILE A 190 18.51 -1.23 -6.95
C ILE A 190 19.96 -1.14 -6.48
N LYS A 191 20.84 -1.91 -7.14
CA LYS A 191 22.29 -1.83 -6.98
C LYS A 191 22.83 -0.72 -7.88
N ARG A 192 24.09 -0.44 -7.72
CA ARG A 192 24.79 0.60 -8.49
C ARG A 192 25.51 0.03 -9.72
N ASP A 193 25.23 -1.20 -10.11
CA ASP A 193 25.89 -1.83 -11.24
C ASP A 193 25.20 -1.46 -12.55
N ASP A 194 26.00 -1.24 -13.61
CA ASP A 194 25.50 -0.88 -14.94
C ASP A 194 24.81 -2.06 -15.68
N GLU A 195 24.80 -3.25 -15.09
CA GLU A 195 24.26 -4.48 -15.69
C GLU A 195 22.87 -4.89 -15.21
N GLY A 196 22.30 -4.17 -14.21
CA GLY A 196 21.02 -4.51 -13.56
C GLY A 196 19.86 -3.57 -13.94
N VAL A 197 18.93 -3.43 -13.01
CA VAL A 197 17.79 -2.50 -13.12
C VAL A 197 18.28 -1.06 -13.04
N THR A 198 18.02 -0.26 -14.07
CA THR A 198 18.42 1.15 -14.12
C THR A 198 17.38 2.07 -13.48
N ALA A 199 17.79 3.30 -13.13
CA ALA A 199 16.89 4.33 -12.62
C ALA A 199 15.74 4.63 -13.60
N ASP A 200 16.03 4.69 -14.91
CA ASP A 200 15.03 4.91 -15.95
C ASP A 200 13.96 3.81 -15.94
N MET A 201 14.36 2.54 -15.76
CA MET A 201 13.40 1.43 -15.64
C MET A 201 12.53 1.53 -14.39
N VAL A 202 13.06 2.05 -13.28
CA VAL A 202 12.29 2.32 -12.05
C VAL A 202 11.27 3.41 -12.29
N ASP A 203 11.65 4.47 -12.99
CA ASP A 203 10.76 5.59 -13.35
C ASP A 203 9.66 5.16 -14.33
N GLU A 204 9.97 4.31 -15.32
CA GLU A 204 8.97 3.76 -16.25
C GLU A 204 7.84 3.01 -15.55
N VAL A 205 8.13 2.30 -14.46
CA VAL A 205 7.10 1.64 -13.65
C VAL A 205 6.46 2.59 -12.63
N GLY A 206 6.87 3.86 -12.60
CA GLY A 206 6.40 4.87 -11.66
C GLY A 206 6.71 4.52 -10.21
N ALA A 207 7.89 3.96 -9.96
CA ALA A 207 8.39 3.64 -8.63
C ALA A 207 9.49 4.64 -8.22
N ILE A 208 9.94 4.55 -6.97
CA ILE A 208 10.92 5.45 -6.36
C ILE A 208 12.12 4.61 -5.89
N ILE A 209 13.33 5.08 -6.09
CA ILE A 209 14.52 4.45 -5.52
C ILE A 209 14.59 4.85 -4.03
N PRO A 210 14.53 3.89 -3.08
CA PRO A 210 14.61 4.18 -1.65
C PRO A 210 16.02 4.60 -1.23
N PHE A 211 16.12 5.11 0.02
CA PHE A 211 17.39 5.42 0.68
C PHE A 211 18.22 6.52 0.00
N ALA A 212 17.53 7.45 -0.69
CA ALA A 212 18.11 8.54 -1.45
C ALA A 212 18.95 8.13 -2.68
N ARG A 213 19.30 6.85 -2.84
CA ARG A 213 20.15 6.37 -3.94
C ARG A 213 20.13 4.84 -4.07
N ALA A 214 20.72 4.34 -5.15
CA ALA A 214 21.09 2.93 -5.31
C ALA A 214 22.10 2.50 -4.23
N ILE A 215 21.90 1.33 -3.64
CA ILE A 215 22.71 0.83 -2.53
C ILE A 215 23.09 -0.65 -2.71
N ASP A 216 24.20 -1.05 -2.14
CA ASP A 216 24.54 -2.45 -1.91
C ASP A 216 23.80 -2.96 -0.66
N LEU A 217 22.60 -3.50 -0.87
CA LEU A 217 21.72 -3.96 0.20
C LEU A 217 22.33 -5.12 1.01
N GLU A 218 23.07 -6.00 0.34
CA GLU A 218 23.74 -7.15 0.97
C GLU A 218 24.81 -6.68 1.96
N LYS A 219 25.62 -5.72 1.54
CA LYS A 219 26.68 -5.13 2.35
C LYS A 219 26.12 -4.38 3.57
N TRP A 220 25.07 -3.58 3.40
CA TRP A 220 24.38 -2.93 4.50
C TRP A 220 23.74 -3.95 5.45
N SER A 221 23.11 -5.01 4.92
CA SER A 221 22.55 -6.10 5.71
C SER A 221 23.62 -6.83 6.54
N LEU A 222 24.83 -6.98 5.99
CA LEU A 222 25.96 -7.57 6.73
C LEU A 222 26.36 -6.69 7.92
N TRP A 223 26.49 -5.38 7.75
CA TRP A 223 26.83 -4.45 8.82
C TRP A 223 25.77 -4.41 9.92
N VAL A 224 24.48 -4.41 9.55
CA VAL A 224 23.37 -4.49 10.52
C VAL A 224 23.46 -5.78 11.34
N ARG A 225 23.67 -6.94 10.68
CA ARG A 225 23.80 -8.24 11.37
C ARG A 225 25.01 -8.32 12.33
N LYS A 226 26.08 -7.61 12.00
CA LYS A 226 27.30 -7.54 12.84
C LYS A 226 27.22 -6.47 13.94
N GLU A 227 26.07 -5.82 14.12
CA GLU A 227 25.88 -4.73 15.08
C GLU A 227 26.89 -3.57 14.90
N GLN A 228 27.35 -3.36 13.66
CA GLN A 228 28.28 -2.31 13.27
C GLN A 228 27.57 -1.01 12.85
N ILE A 229 26.35 -0.84 13.33
CA ILE A 229 25.45 0.25 12.92
C ILE A 229 24.80 0.89 14.15
N GLU A 230 24.74 2.20 14.16
CA GLU A 230 23.91 2.97 15.08
C GLU A 230 22.73 3.60 14.35
N THR A 231 21.56 3.57 14.98
CA THR A 231 20.40 4.31 14.48
C THR A 231 20.43 5.74 15.01
N LYS A 232 20.34 6.72 14.12
CA LYS A 232 20.30 8.14 14.46
C LYS A 232 19.08 8.80 13.80
N GLU A 233 18.56 9.83 14.45
CA GLU A 233 17.54 10.72 13.88
C GLU A 233 18.21 12.09 13.64
N LEU A 234 18.15 12.56 12.39
CA LEU A 234 18.71 13.85 11.97
C LEU A 234 17.57 14.84 11.73
N ILE A 235 17.76 16.08 12.10
CA ILE A 235 16.84 17.20 11.84
C ILE A 235 17.50 18.11 10.80
N TYR A 236 16.74 18.51 9.78
CA TYR A 236 17.22 19.44 8.77
C TYR A 236 16.99 20.89 9.21
N ASP A 237 18.07 21.66 9.35
CA ASP A 237 18.00 23.01 9.95
C ASP A 237 18.06 24.16 8.92
N ASN A 238 18.21 23.86 7.62
CA ASN A 238 18.29 24.91 6.58
C ASN A 238 16.88 25.33 6.11
N LYS A 239 16.75 26.61 5.70
CA LYS A 239 15.52 27.16 5.12
C LYS A 239 15.32 26.77 3.66
N GLU A 240 16.41 26.48 2.95
CA GLU A 240 16.36 26.05 1.56
C GLU A 240 16.00 24.56 1.48
N GLU A 241 15.08 24.25 0.59
CA GLU A 241 14.65 22.88 0.32
C GLU A 241 15.75 22.13 -0.44
N ILE A 242 16.02 20.88 -0.08
CA ILE A 242 17.02 20.03 -0.73
C ILE A 242 16.41 18.68 -1.09
N THR A 243 16.82 18.07 -2.20
CA THR A 243 16.45 16.68 -2.51
C THR A 243 17.28 15.70 -1.66
N ALA A 244 16.69 14.55 -1.32
CA ALA A 244 17.39 13.56 -0.53
C ALA A 244 18.67 13.06 -1.22
N GLU A 245 18.67 12.93 -2.55
CA GLU A 245 19.85 12.56 -3.34
C GLU A 245 20.99 13.57 -3.17
N ASN A 246 20.70 14.86 -3.13
CA ASN A 246 21.70 15.90 -2.92
C ASN A 246 22.12 16.03 -1.44
N ALA A 247 21.19 15.75 -0.51
CA ALA A 247 21.47 15.81 0.92
C ALA A 247 22.35 14.65 1.39
N PHE A 248 22.21 13.49 0.75
CA PHE A 248 22.97 12.27 1.03
C PHE A 248 23.73 11.82 -0.22
N ASP A 249 24.70 12.61 -0.61
CA ASP A 249 25.52 12.43 -1.81
C ASP A 249 26.61 11.34 -1.68
N LYS A 250 27.58 11.35 -2.60
CA LYS A 250 28.68 10.38 -2.63
C LYS A 250 29.54 10.39 -1.36
N GLU A 251 29.65 11.53 -0.66
CA GLU A 251 30.46 11.63 0.55
C GLU A 251 29.87 10.81 1.71
N THR A 252 28.57 10.66 1.74
CA THR A 252 27.85 9.86 2.73
C THR A 252 27.75 8.38 2.36
N GLU A 253 28.25 7.97 1.19
CA GLU A 253 28.20 6.58 0.74
C GLU A 253 28.99 5.64 1.65
N GLY A 254 28.33 4.56 2.11
CA GLY A 254 28.91 3.61 3.07
C GLY A 254 29.23 4.22 4.45
N LEU A 255 28.69 5.40 4.73
CA LEU A 255 28.74 6.08 6.02
C LEU A 255 27.35 6.16 6.63
N ILE A 256 26.37 6.68 5.86
CA ILE A 256 24.99 6.93 6.28
C ILE A 256 24.04 6.25 5.30
N LEU A 257 23.03 5.56 5.83
CA LEU A 257 21.88 5.04 5.06
C LEU A 257 20.61 5.69 5.59
N PRO A 258 20.06 6.69 4.89
CA PRO A 258 18.80 7.29 5.27
C PRO A 258 17.65 6.30 4.98
N LEU A 259 16.80 6.03 5.97
CA LEU A 259 15.73 5.04 5.86
C LEU A 259 14.34 5.68 5.73
N THR A 260 14.05 6.61 6.63
CA THR A 260 12.73 7.21 6.76
C THR A 260 12.82 8.72 6.81
N PHE A 261 11.72 9.33 6.45
CA PHE A 261 11.54 10.76 6.40
C PHE A 261 10.21 11.12 7.06
N LEU A 262 10.27 11.94 8.10
CA LEU A 262 9.11 12.44 8.82
C LEU A 262 8.91 13.91 8.49
N HIS A 263 7.85 14.19 7.72
CA HIS A 263 7.39 15.53 7.42
C HIS A 263 6.11 15.82 8.19
N HIS A 264 6.16 16.75 9.14
CA HIS A 264 5.08 16.99 10.11
C HIS A 264 4.70 15.72 10.89
N THR A 265 3.63 15.05 10.47
CA THR A 265 3.10 13.83 11.12
C THR A 265 3.13 12.59 10.22
N THR A 266 3.62 12.73 8.99
CA THR A 266 3.61 11.64 8.00
C THR A 266 5.00 11.05 7.86
N LEU A 267 5.16 9.80 8.32
CA LEU A 267 6.37 9.02 8.11
C LEU A 267 6.27 8.23 6.82
N ILE A 268 7.28 8.36 5.98
CA ILE A 268 7.42 7.60 4.73
C ILE A 268 8.86 7.10 4.57
N PRO A 269 9.13 6.06 3.79
CA PRO A 269 10.48 5.74 3.35
C PRO A 269 11.05 6.92 2.57
N ILE A 270 12.31 7.25 2.81
CA ILE A 270 12.97 8.30 2.05
C ILE A 270 13.31 7.78 0.65
N GLY A 271 12.92 8.53 -0.40
CA GLY A 271 13.27 8.26 -1.79
C GLY A 271 14.33 9.23 -2.30
N HIS A 272 14.98 8.90 -3.42
CA HIS A 272 15.97 9.77 -4.06
C HIS A 272 15.42 11.17 -4.36
N ASN A 273 14.15 11.25 -4.76
CA ASN A 273 13.44 12.46 -5.11
C ASN A 273 12.67 13.11 -3.94
N SER A 274 12.84 12.62 -2.71
CA SER A 274 12.20 13.22 -1.54
C SER A 274 12.74 14.61 -1.29
N SER A 275 11.83 15.58 -1.13
CA SER A 275 12.17 16.96 -0.81
C SER A 275 12.20 17.16 0.70
N ILE A 276 13.36 17.49 1.23
CA ILE A 276 13.60 17.70 2.66
C ILE A 276 13.52 19.20 2.94
N LYS A 277 12.70 19.56 3.91
CA LYS A 277 12.45 20.94 4.34
C LYS A 277 12.89 21.14 5.78
N LYS A 278 12.98 22.41 6.18
CA LYS A 278 13.34 22.77 7.55
C LYS A 278 12.44 22.05 8.58
N ASP A 279 13.04 21.59 9.65
CA ASP A 279 12.45 20.84 10.76
C ASP A 279 12.01 19.40 10.41
N ASP A 280 12.24 18.94 9.18
CA ASP A 280 12.01 17.54 8.82
C ASP A 280 13.02 16.64 9.49
N LYS A 281 12.54 15.44 9.88
CA LYS A 281 13.37 14.43 10.55
C LYS A 281 13.66 13.26 9.63
N VAL A 282 14.93 12.87 9.60
CA VAL A 282 15.42 11.73 8.82
C VAL A 282 15.95 10.66 9.76
N GLY A 283 15.31 9.50 9.78
CA GLY A 283 15.82 8.31 10.46
C GLY A 283 16.84 7.60 9.60
N CYS A 284 18.04 7.38 10.13
CA CYS A 284 19.14 6.80 9.37
C CYS A 284 19.93 5.75 10.17
N LEU A 285 20.64 4.89 9.43
CA LEU A 285 21.68 4.01 9.97
C LEU A 285 23.05 4.64 9.71
N VAL A 286 23.88 4.69 10.73
CA VAL A 286 25.25 5.22 10.67
C VAL A 286 26.23 4.11 11.02
N ARG A 287 27.33 3.97 10.28
CA ARG A 287 28.36 2.98 10.59
C ARG A 287 29.13 3.34 11.87
N SER A 288 29.11 2.43 12.86
CA SER A 288 29.79 2.63 14.15
C SER A 288 31.29 2.82 14.01
N GLU A 289 31.94 2.13 13.04
CA GLU A 289 33.36 2.26 12.76
C GLU A 289 33.76 3.62 12.12
N LYS A 290 32.78 4.40 11.68
CA LYS A 290 32.99 5.67 10.98
C LYS A 290 32.34 6.86 11.69
N LEU A 291 32.10 6.77 13.00
CA LEU A 291 31.47 7.84 13.77
C LEU A 291 32.23 9.18 13.72
N GLU A 292 33.56 9.17 13.69
CA GLU A 292 34.36 10.40 13.53
C GLU A 292 34.03 11.06 12.17
N GLN A 293 34.04 10.30 11.08
CA GLN A 293 33.69 10.82 9.76
C GLN A 293 32.25 11.32 9.71
N PHE A 294 31.34 10.66 10.44
CA PHE A 294 29.95 11.11 10.55
C PHE A 294 29.86 12.46 11.28
N HIS A 295 30.61 12.66 12.38
CA HIS A 295 30.61 13.94 13.08
C HIS A 295 31.28 15.06 12.26
N ASP A 296 32.31 14.75 11.49
CA ASP A 296 32.95 15.71 10.58
C ASP A 296 31.93 16.13 9.47
N TRP A 297 31.26 15.17 8.84
CA TRP A 297 30.22 15.46 7.87
C TRP A 297 29.08 16.27 8.49
N LEU A 298 28.62 15.90 9.67
CA LEU A 298 27.50 16.57 10.35
C LEU A 298 27.85 18.05 10.65
N SER A 299 29.10 18.34 11.01
CA SER A 299 29.55 19.72 11.29
C SER A 299 29.55 20.64 10.07
N GLN A 300 29.60 20.06 8.85
CA GLN A 300 29.61 20.77 7.58
C GLN A 300 28.26 20.71 6.86
N SER A 301 27.36 19.85 7.32
CA SER A 301 26.03 19.62 6.72
C SER A 301 24.96 20.49 7.39
N PRO A 302 23.82 20.71 6.74
CA PRO A 302 22.69 21.43 7.31
C PRO A 302 21.83 20.55 8.24
N PHE A 303 22.38 19.47 8.79
CA PHE A 303 21.67 18.58 9.71
C PHE A 303 22.21 18.68 11.14
N SER A 304 21.33 18.45 12.11
CA SER A 304 21.66 18.26 13.53
C SER A 304 21.08 16.93 14.04
N ILE A 305 21.64 16.41 15.15
CA ILE A 305 21.10 15.19 15.77
C ILE A 305 19.88 15.59 16.61
N SER A 306 18.77 14.86 16.41
CA SER A 306 17.61 14.97 17.30
C SER A 306 17.98 14.49 18.69
N SER A 307 17.78 15.35 19.70
CA SER A 307 18.06 15.05 21.12
C SER A 307 17.10 14.03 21.72
#